data_aa733dad195dba90056d52686071b3e1
#
_entry.id   aa733dad195dba90056d52686071b3e1
#
_cell.length_a   1.000
_cell.length_b   1.000
_cell.length_c   1.000
_cell.angle_alpha   90.00
_cell.angle_beta   90.00
_cell.angle_gamma   90.00
#
_symmetry.space_group_name_H-M   'P 1'
#
loop_
_entity.id
_entity.type
_entity.pdbx_description
1 polymer ?
#
loop_
_entity_poly.entity_id
_entity_poly.type
_entity_poly.pdbx_seq_one_letter_code
_entity_poly.pdbx_strand_id
1 'polypeptide(L)'
;MSIRIGTRASNLAMWQATAVLNALTSAGLAAEIVPLTSQGDRSLGGQLSASVGQFIHSIDDRLLSGEIDIAVHSSKDVPVDVDRRIRSLAYLERGVTDDLVLMRKTDGVPSLEETLAGASSQSLASILDRFEHGATFGTVSGRRQSFLLSQRPDIIPLAVRGHVETRLERLLEGRVDAVILAEVGLKRLDSTGALDRLKDAIGALRIAPQDWPTAPGQGAVVVHCAAERFDEFQPLQAVLDHPATRANVEAERRLLQTVGGGCLFPAGIGVVDSQVHIQVSPKNWREIFCQGVPYTMFSFSGALDGLDLKLPEQSLMEVGQDADGPRFISTLNSDRISFVLANNGIPMQNLPVVELSPKFESWPNTFLEQYSSKRDWPYLVLTSPFAAKCAVQAAEENPDIGRIPWIAIGEGTARACFRLGVTVAVCAMARNAEQLVAYLVENFPTTTTFLLPRSNLALPYLEEALKDAGFPTQAWIGYQNVPKTLPTVAVSEEDVLLLSSASSAVSWAENRLNVPRDILCMGENARRTIASLDHFDGCNLTVLKGPTSQALIRWWNDNRGETHEH
;
A
#
# COMPACT_ATOMS: atom_id res chain seq x y z
N MET A 1 43.72 -3.89 14.87
CA MET A 1 42.56 -4.66 14.38
C MET A 1 41.84 -3.81 13.34
N SER A 2 41.32 -4.42 12.26
CA SER A 2 40.48 -3.75 11.29
C SER A 2 39.03 -3.69 11.81
N ILE A 3 38.36 -2.55 11.74
CA ILE A 3 36.96 -2.35 12.15
C ILE A 3 36.05 -2.98 11.10
N ARG A 4 35.24 -3.98 11.47
CA ARG A 4 34.29 -4.66 10.58
C ARG A 4 32.98 -3.90 10.53
N ILE A 5 32.66 -3.31 9.36
CA ILE A 5 31.48 -2.49 9.11
C ILE A 5 30.38 -3.35 8.48
N GLY A 6 29.35 -3.71 9.23
CA GLY A 6 28.21 -4.47 8.74
C GLY A 6 27.21 -3.59 8.00
N THR A 7 26.75 -4.04 6.83
CA THR A 7 25.73 -3.35 6.04
C THR A 7 24.99 -4.31 5.10
N ARG A 8 23.87 -3.88 4.52
CA ARG A 8 23.18 -4.63 3.45
C ARG A 8 23.97 -4.60 2.14
N ALA A 9 23.76 -5.62 1.31
CA ALA A 9 24.44 -5.75 0.01
C ALA A 9 23.85 -4.87 -1.12
N SER A 10 22.82 -4.04 -0.86
CA SER A 10 22.25 -3.14 -1.88
C SER A 10 23.19 -1.97 -2.20
N ASN A 11 23.17 -1.46 -3.44
CA ASN A 11 24.02 -0.34 -3.87
C ASN A 11 23.92 0.87 -2.93
N LEU A 12 22.70 1.23 -2.50
CA LEU A 12 22.49 2.34 -1.58
C LEU A 12 23.09 2.09 -0.19
N ALA A 13 22.97 0.88 0.35
CA ALA A 13 23.55 0.53 1.64
C ALA A 13 25.09 0.44 1.56
N MET A 14 25.61 -0.10 0.47
CA MET A 14 27.06 -0.11 0.20
C MET A 14 27.63 1.31 0.11
N TRP A 15 26.92 2.25 -0.55
CA TRP A 15 27.32 3.66 -0.57
C TRP A 15 27.44 4.22 0.85
N GLN A 16 26.45 3.93 1.73
CA GLN A 16 26.46 4.41 3.11
C GLN A 16 27.63 3.85 3.92
N ALA A 17 27.90 2.55 3.78
CA ALA A 17 29.03 1.90 4.44
C ALA A 17 30.38 2.39 3.90
N THR A 18 30.46 2.67 2.59
CA THR A 18 31.66 3.25 1.96
C THR A 18 31.94 4.66 2.49
N ALA A 19 30.92 5.47 2.74
CA ALA A 19 31.11 6.79 3.36
C ALA A 19 31.72 6.66 4.77
N VAL A 20 31.25 5.70 5.57
CA VAL A 20 31.85 5.39 6.89
C VAL A 20 33.27 4.88 6.76
N LEU A 21 33.53 3.93 5.84
CA LEU A 21 34.86 3.38 5.57
C LEU A 21 35.85 4.51 5.20
N ASN A 22 35.46 5.39 4.29
CA ASN A 22 36.31 6.48 3.82
C ASN A 22 36.63 7.46 4.95
N ALA A 23 35.66 7.81 5.81
CA ALA A 23 35.90 8.66 6.96
C ALA A 23 36.91 8.04 7.94
N LEU A 24 36.74 6.75 8.27
CA LEU A 24 37.67 6.02 9.16
C LEU A 24 39.07 5.91 8.56
N THR A 25 39.17 5.55 7.28
CA THR A 25 40.47 5.40 6.59
C THR A 25 41.20 6.73 6.47
N SER A 26 40.48 7.82 6.20
CA SER A 26 41.05 9.17 6.16
C SER A 26 41.59 9.61 7.53
N ALA A 27 41.02 9.09 8.61
CA ALA A 27 41.51 9.29 9.98
C ALA A 27 42.64 8.30 10.38
N GLY A 28 43.14 7.48 9.47
CA GLY A 28 44.21 6.50 9.70
C GLY A 28 43.76 5.21 10.39
N LEU A 29 42.46 4.95 10.46
CA LEU A 29 41.89 3.75 11.07
C LEU A 29 41.69 2.65 10.02
N ALA A 30 42.12 1.43 10.30
CA ALA A 30 41.86 0.30 9.41
C ALA A 30 40.42 -0.19 9.58
N ALA A 31 39.69 -0.27 8.48
CA ALA A 31 38.31 -0.75 8.47
C ALA A 31 38.01 -1.56 7.18
N GLU A 32 37.00 -2.42 7.23
CA GLU A 32 36.53 -3.20 6.08
C GLU A 32 35.01 -3.37 6.12
N ILE A 33 34.38 -3.46 4.94
CA ILE A 33 32.93 -3.64 4.80
C ILE A 33 32.59 -5.12 4.74
N VAL A 34 31.60 -5.53 5.55
CA VAL A 34 31.02 -6.88 5.57
C VAL A 34 29.57 -6.78 5.06
N PRO A 35 29.31 -7.08 3.77
CA PRO A 35 27.98 -7.03 3.21
C PRO A 35 27.15 -8.24 3.66
N LEU A 36 25.91 -7.99 4.11
CA LEU A 36 25.01 -8.98 4.67
C LEU A 36 23.67 -9.01 3.92
N THR A 37 23.08 -10.20 3.74
CA THR A 37 21.76 -10.36 3.15
C THR A 37 20.71 -10.30 4.24
N SER A 38 19.73 -9.39 4.11
CA SER A 38 18.63 -9.24 5.07
C SER A 38 17.41 -10.10 4.74
N GLN A 39 16.58 -10.41 5.76
CA GLN A 39 15.30 -11.10 5.54
C GLN A 39 14.30 -10.23 4.75
N GLY A 40 14.35 -8.92 4.90
CA GLY A 40 13.52 -7.99 4.13
C GLY A 40 13.77 -8.03 2.63
N ASP A 41 14.99 -8.42 2.21
CA ASP A 41 15.31 -8.66 0.81
C ASP A 41 14.65 -9.94 0.26
N ARG A 42 13.95 -10.71 1.10
CA ARG A 42 13.28 -11.98 0.76
C ARG A 42 11.77 -11.86 0.55
N SER A 43 11.19 -10.66 0.46
CA SER A 43 9.74 -10.47 0.23
C SER A 43 9.46 -9.52 -0.93
N LEU A 44 8.47 -9.86 -1.77
CA LEU A 44 7.88 -9.01 -2.80
C LEU A 44 6.43 -8.59 -2.44
N GLY A 45 5.85 -9.19 -1.39
CA GLY A 45 4.49 -8.94 -0.95
C GLY A 45 4.28 -7.55 -0.34
N GLY A 46 3.05 -7.07 -0.40
CA GLY A 46 2.63 -5.73 0.04
C GLY A 46 2.16 -5.62 1.49
N GLN A 47 2.33 -6.67 2.32
CA GLN A 47 1.98 -6.61 3.74
C GLN A 47 2.85 -5.59 4.48
N LEU A 48 2.19 -4.68 5.22
CA LEU A 48 2.88 -3.62 5.98
C LEU A 48 3.57 -4.17 7.22
N SER A 49 2.90 -5.06 7.96
CA SER A 49 3.43 -5.65 9.20
C SER A 49 4.70 -6.48 8.98
N ALA A 50 4.85 -7.08 7.81
CA ALA A 50 6.01 -7.90 7.45
C ALA A 50 7.29 -7.10 7.13
N SER A 51 7.24 -5.77 7.13
CA SER A 51 8.39 -4.93 6.70
C SER A 51 9.09 -4.18 7.82
N VAL A 52 8.54 -4.16 9.05
CA VAL A 52 9.15 -3.43 10.16
C VAL A 52 10.34 -4.22 10.70
N GLY A 53 11.52 -3.60 10.68
CA GLY A 53 12.74 -4.16 11.27
C GLY A 53 13.37 -5.35 10.52
N GLN A 54 12.68 -5.97 9.54
CA GLN A 54 13.21 -7.14 8.80
C GLN A 54 14.56 -6.88 8.10
N PHE A 55 14.85 -5.62 7.79
CA PHE A 55 16.11 -5.23 7.16
C PHE A 55 17.25 -5.06 8.17
N ILE A 56 16.94 -4.93 9.46
CA ILE A 56 17.87 -4.55 10.52
C ILE A 56 18.22 -5.74 11.39
N HIS A 57 17.23 -6.55 11.79
CA HIS A 57 17.44 -7.66 12.75
C HIS A 57 18.60 -8.60 12.40
N SER A 58 18.78 -8.98 11.13
CA SER A 58 19.88 -9.88 10.74
C SER A 58 21.27 -9.22 10.84
N ILE A 59 21.35 -7.89 10.76
CA ILE A 59 22.59 -7.14 10.94
C ILE A 59 22.85 -6.94 12.43
N ASP A 60 21.79 -6.62 13.18
CA ASP A 60 21.85 -6.45 14.63
C ASP A 60 22.27 -7.75 15.35
N ASP A 61 21.77 -8.91 14.89
CA ASP A 61 22.20 -10.22 15.43
C ASP A 61 23.70 -10.43 15.26
N ARG A 62 24.27 -10.06 14.11
CA ARG A 62 25.71 -10.17 13.85
C ARG A 62 26.53 -9.12 14.60
N LEU A 63 25.95 -7.96 14.87
CA LEU A 63 26.54 -6.94 15.73
C LEU A 63 26.65 -7.46 17.17
N LEU A 64 25.56 -8.06 17.68
CA LEU A 64 25.49 -8.61 19.04
C LEU A 64 26.33 -9.88 19.21
N SER A 65 26.53 -10.69 18.16
CA SER A 65 27.42 -11.86 18.19
C SER A 65 28.90 -11.50 18.04
N GLY A 66 29.23 -10.24 17.74
CA GLY A 66 30.60 -9.78 17.51
C GLY A 66 31.18 -10.21 16.16
N GLU A 67 30.38 -10.67 15.21
CA GLU A 67 30.85 -10.93 13.85
C GLU A 67 31.18 -9.62 13.10
N ILE A 68 30.52 -8.53 13.44
CA ILE A 68 30.81 -7.16 13.00
C ILE A 68 30.99 -6.26 14.21
N ASP A 69 31.72 -5.18 14.05
CA ASP A 69 32.05 -4.24 15.13
C ASP A 69 31.09 -3.05 15.17
N ILE A 70 30.69 -2.56 14.01
CA ILE A 70 29.71 -1.50 13.85
C ILE A 70 28.74 -1.84 12.71
N ALA A 71 27.49 -1.37 12.82
CA ALA A 71 26.46 -1.56 11.83
C ALA A 71 26.01 -0.22 11.23
N VAL A 72 25.87 -0.14 9.91
CA VAL A 72 25.50 1.08 9.19
C VAL A 72 24.10 0.96 8.60
N HIS A 73 23.21 1.90 8.94
CA HIS A 73 21.81 1.92 8.53
C HIS A 73 21.35 3.30 8.03
N SER A 74 20.34 3.31 7.17
CA SER A 74 19.51 4.50 6.98
C SER A 74 18.70 4.74 8.26
N SER A 75 18.82 5.89 8.87
CA SER A 75 18.21 6.17 10.19
C SER A 75 16.68 6.03 10.19
N LYS A 76 16.01 6.38 9.08
CA LYS A 76 14.55 6.22 8.94
C LYS A 76 14.05 4.78 8.95
N ASP A 77 14.92 3.80 8.65
CA ASP A 77 14.58 2.39 8.60
C ASP A 77 14.79 1.70 9.97
N VAL A 78 15.47 2.37 10.90
CA VAL A 78 15.71 1.88 12.27
C VAL A 78 14.41 1.98 13.07
N PRO A 79 13.96 0.87 13.71
CA PRO A 79 12.79 0.90 14.59
C PRO A 79 12.90 1.97 15.67
N VAL A 80 11.75 2.50 16.12
CA VAL A 80 11.73 3.49 17.22
C VAL A 80 12.23 2.83 18.50
N ASP A 81 11.77 1.60 18.76
CA ASP A 81 12.23 0.79 19.89
C ASP A 81 13.42 -0.07 19.42
N VAL A 82 14.62 0.45 19.65
CA VAL A 82 15.87 -0.27 19.39
C VAL A 82 16.16 -1.22 20.56
N ASP A 83 16.72 -2.39 20.28
CA ASP A 83 17.20 -3.33 21.32
C ASP A 83 18.17 -2.59 22.27
N ARG A 84 17.94 -2.68 23.58
CA ARG A 84 18.73 -2.00 24.60
C ARG A 84 20.21 -2.39 24.60
N ARG A 85 20.54 -3.52 23.99
CA ARG A 85 21.92 -3.98 23.78
C ARG A 85 22.63 -3.26 22.63
N ILE A 86 21.93 -2.39 21.88
CA ILE A 86 22.45 -1.64 20.74
C ILE A 86 22.38 -0.15 21.05
N ARG A 87 23.44 0.59 20.70
CA ARG A 87 23.51 2.04 20.85
C ARG A 87 23.87 2.73 19.53
N SER A 88 23.27 3.89 19.31
CA SER A 88 23.68 4.79 18.23
C SER A 88 25.03 5.41 18.59
N LEU A 89 26.06 4.99 17.90
CA LEU A 89 27.43 5.48 18.07
C LEU A 89 27.60 6.85 17.41
N ALA A 90 27.18 6.97 16.14
CA ALA A 90 27.35 8.19 15.36
C ALA A 90 26.23 8.40 14.35
N TYR A 91 26.02 9.65 13.97
CA TYR A 91 25.21 10.05 12.81
C TYR A 91 26.11 10.85 11.86
N LEU A 92 26.21 10.39 10.61
CA LEU A 92 26.92 11.16 9.59
C LEU A 92 26.17 12.46 9.26
N GLU A 93 26.85 13.41 8.61
CA GLU A 93 26.20 14.61 8.08
C GLU A 93 24.97 14.26 7.26
N ARG A 94 23.85 14.94 7.55
CA ARG A 94 22.56 14.66 6.95
C ARG A 94 22.50 15.16 5.50
N GLY A 95 22.14 14.30 4.58
CA GLY A 95 21.79 14.69 3.22
C GLY A 95 20.39 15.31 3.13
N VAL A 96 19.99 15.71 1.92
CA VAL A 96 18.65 16.27 1.64
C VAL A 96 17.54 15.35 2.15
N THR A 97 16.45 15.95 2.63
CA THR A 97 15.35 15.19 3.26
C THR A 97 14.14 15.00 2.35
N ASP A 98 14.07 15.72 1.23
CA ASP A 98 12.88 15.79 0.38
C ASP A 98 12.51 14.43 -0.24
N ASP A 99 11.22 14.28 -0.56
CA ASP A 99 10.70 13.21 -1.41
C ASP A 99 10.45 13.76 -2.83
N LEU A 100 10.72 12.93 -3.83
CA LEU A 100 10.40 13.20 -5.24
C LEU A 100 9.24 12.32 -5.69
N VAL A 101 8.32 12.90 -6.45
CA VAL A 101 7.40 12.15 -7.32
C VAL A 101 8.08 11.94 -8.66
N LEU A 102 8.27 10.69 -9.03
CA LEU A 102 8.92 10.27 -10.27
C LEU A 102 7.88 9.67 -11.21
N MET A 103 7.94 10.05 -12.48
CA MET A 103 7.04 9.59 -13.54
C MET A 103 7.85 9.33 -14.82
N ARG A 104 7.28 8.71 -15.82
CA ARG A 104 7.89 8.69 -17.16
C ARG A 104 8.03 10.13 -17.65
N LYS A 105 9.16 10.44 -18.29
CA LYS A 105 9.45 11.80 -18.78
C LYS A 105 8.35 12.26 -19.74
N THR A 106 7.82 13.45 -19.48
CA THR A 106 6.83 14.14 -20.31
C THR A 106 7.22 15.60 -20.49
N ASP A 107 6.65 16.28 -21.48
CA ASP A 107 6.89 17.69 -21.70
C ASP A 107 6.49 18.54 -20.49
N GLY A 108 7.30 19.54 -20.18
CA GLY A 108 7.07 20.44 -19.05
C GLY A 108 7.37 19.84 -17.67
N VAL A 109 7.93 18.62 -17.59
CA VAL A 109 8.45 18.03 -16.35
C VAL A 109 9.98 17.97 -16.45
N PRO A 110 10.74 18.48 -15.47
CA PRO A 110 12.19 18.35 -15.46
C PRO A 110 12.60 16.88 -15.41
N SER A 111 13.74 16.52 -16.01
CA SER A 111 14.31 15.18 -15.89
C SER A 111 14.77 14.92 -14.45
N LEU A 112 15.01 13.67 -14.11
CA LEU A 112 15.58 13.31 -12.81
C LEU A 112 16.94 14.00 -12.63
N GLU A 113 17.77 14.05 -13.68
CA GLU A 113 19.06 14.75 -13.67
C GLU A 113 18.92 16.24 -13.34
N GLU A 114 18.03 16.95 -14.05
CA GLU A 114 17.73 18.37 -13.80
C GLU A 114 17.22 18.62 -12.38
N THR A 115 16.38 17.70 -11.88
CA THR A 115 15.83 17.82 -10.51
C THR A 115 16.89 17.59 -9.44
N LEU A 116 17.76 16.61 -9.62
CA LEU A 116 18.88 16.37 -8.70
C LEU A 116 19.90 17.49 -8.71
N ALA A 117 20.06 18.20 -9.84
CA ALA A 117 20.92 19.38 -9.98
C ALA A 117 20.36 20.63 -9.28
N GLY A 118 19.09 20.67 -8.85
CA GLY A 118 18.55 21.74 -8.03
C GLY A 118 17.25 22.39 -8.52
N ALA A 119 16.40 21.68 -9.24
CA ALA A 119 15.07 22.19 -9.59
C ALA A 119 14.26 22.56 -8.33
N SER A 120 13.40 23.58 -8.44
CA SER A 120 12.57 24.07 -7.33
C SER A 120 11.51 23.05 -6.91
N SER A 121 11.10 23.11 -5.65
CA SER A 121 9.97 22.33 -5.14
C SER A 121 8.62 22.90 -5.61
N GLN A 122 7.63 22.03 -5.70
CA GLN A 122 6.25 22.35 -6.07
C GLN A 122 5.29 21.88 -4.98
N SER A 123 4.12 22.52 -4.89
CA SER A 123 3.08 22.07 -3.97
C SER A 123 2.60 20.66 -4.35
N LEU A 124 2.22 19.88 -3.36
CA LEU A 124 1.71 18.52 -3.61
C LEU A 124 0.50 18.55 -4.53
N ALA A 125 -0.43 19.47 -4.33
CA ALA A 125 -1.62 19.62 -5.17
C ALA A 125 -1.25 19.83 -6.66
N SER A 126 -0.33 20.78 -6.95
CA SER A 126 0.12 21.04 -8.33
C SER A 126 0.80 19.82 -8.99
N ILE A 127 1.49 19.01 -8.20
CA ILE A 127 2.08 17.77 -8.70
C ILE A 127 0.97 16.75 -9.02
N LEU A 128 0.01 16.57 -8.11
CA LEU A 128 -1.05 15.58 -8.25
C LEU A 128 -2.07 15.91 -9.35
N ASP A 129 -2.27 17.19 -9.67
CA ASP A 129 -3.14 17.65 -10.77
C ASP A 129 -2.66 17.19 -12.15
N ARG A 130 -1.42 16.74 -12.26
CA ARG A 130 -0.87 16.20 -13.52
C ARG A 130 -1.30 14.76 -13.81
N PHE A 131 -1.92 14.08 -12.85
CA PHE A 131 -2.29 12.68 -12.96
C PHE A 131 -3.79 12.50 -13.19
N GLU A 132 -4.11 11.60 -14.09
CA GLU A 132 -5.47 11.16 -14.38
C GLU A 132 -6.18 10.62 -13.13
N HIS A 133 -7.52 10.58 -13.16
CA HIS A 133 -8.31 9.93 -12.13
C HIS A 133 -8.00 8.43 -12.07
N GLY A 134 -7.75 7.90 -10.87
CA GLY A 134 -7.39 6.49 -10.66
C GLY A 134 -5.92 6.18 -10.94
N ALA A 135 -5.06 7.19 -11.07
CA ALA A 135 -3.62 6.99 -11.28
C ALA A 135 -2.98 6.11 -10.19
N THR A 136 -2.01 5.31 -10.60
CA THR A 136 -1.34 4.34 -9.74
C THR A 136 -0.01 4.88 -9.20
N PHE A 137 0.18 4.80 -7.89
CA PHE A 137 1.40 5.28 -7.22
C PHE A 137 2.14 4.17 -6.50
N GLY A 138 3.37 3.91 -6.93
CA GLY A 138 4.24 2.90 -6.35
C GLY A 138 4.79 3.32 -4.97
N THR A 139 4.16 2.88 -3.89
CA THR A 139 4.65 3.07 -2.52
C THR A 139 4.02 2.08 -1.53
N VAL A 140 4.83 1.54 -0.62
CA VAL A 140 4.38 0.73 0.53
C VAL A 140 4.47 1.51 1.86
N SER A 141 4.93 2.76 1.82
CA SER A 141 5.04 3.60 3.01
C SER A 141 3.66 4.08 3.48
N GLY A 142 3.26 3.70 4.70
CA GLY A 142 1.98 4.13 5.29
C GLY A 142 1.85 5.65 5.34
N ARG A 143 2.93 6.38 5.67
CA ARG A 143 2.97 7.85 5.61
C ARG A 143 2.66 8.37 4.21
N ARG A 144 3.40 7.90 3.19
CA ARG A 144 3.20 8.38 1.81
C ARG A 144 1.81 8.04 1.28
N GLN A 145 1.31 6.83 1.58
CA GLN A 145 -0.04 6.43 1.20
C GLN A 145 -1.10 7.33 1.85
N SER A 146 -1.00 7.56 3.15
CA SER A 146 -1.99 8.39 3.85
C SER A 146 -1.96 9.84 3.37
N PHE A 147 -0.80 10.42 3.14
CA PHE A 147 -0.67 11.81 2.66
C PHE A 147 -1.19 11.97 1.23
N LEU A 148 -0.91 11.02 0.34
CA LEU A 148 -1.50 11.00 -1.00
C LEU A 148 -3.02 10.92 -0.96
N LEU A 149 -3.55 9.95 -0.21
CA LEU A 149 -4.99 9.65 -0.19
C LEU A 149 -5.81 10.71 0.56
N SER A 150 -5.19 11.52 1.43
CA SER A 150 -5.85 12.70 2.01
C SER A 150 -6.12 13.80 0.98
N GLN A 151 -5.30 13.90 -0.07
CA GLN A 151 -5.41 14.93 -1.11
C GLN A 151 -6.16 14.40 -2.36
N ARG A 152 -5.87 13.17 -2.75
CA ARG A 152 -6.40 12.52 -3.95
C ARG A 152 -6.89 11.10 -3.60
N PRO A 153 -8.10 10.95 -3.07
CA PRO A 153 -8.64 9.66 -2.63
C PRO A 153 -8.87 8.65 -3.78
N ASP A 154 -8.87 9.09 -5.01
CA ASP A 154 -8.96 8.27 -6.22
C ASP A 154 -7.65 7.54 -6.56
N ILE A 155 -6.50 8.04 -6.12
CA ILE A 155 -5.20 7.40 -6.36
C ILE A 155 -5.18 5.97 -5.82
N ILE A 156 -4.53 5.06 -6.56
CA ILE A 156 -4.40 3.65 -6.21
C ILE A 156 -2.93 3.38 -5.82
N PRO A 157 -2.63 3.24 -4.52
CA PRO A 157 -1.29 2.84 -4.09
C PRO A 157 -0.98 1.40 -4.51
N LEU A 158 0.20 1.17 -5.11
CA LEU A 158 0.70 -0.15 -5.49
C LEU A 158 2.02 -0.48 -4.80
N ALA A 159 2.22 -1.75 -4.48
CA ALA A 159 3.43 -2.24 -3.82
C ALA A 159 4.59 -2.40 -4.81
N VAL A 160 5.30 -1.33 -5.09
CA VAL A 160 6.54 -1.39 -5.85
C VAL A 160 7.71 -1.59 -4.89
N ARG A 161 8.19 -2.83 -4.79
CA ARG A 161 9.31 -3.24 -3.93
C ARG A 161 10.57 -3.53 -4.74
N GLY A 162 11.67 -3.74 -4.04
CA GLY A 162 13.00 -3.95 -4.60
C GLY A 162 13.91 -2.76 -4.34
N HIS A 163 15.11 -2.79 -4.89
CA HIS A 163 16.06 -1.70 -4.85
C HIS A 163 15.50 -0.49 -5.62
N VAL A 164 16.10 0.69 -5.43
CA VAL A 164 15.64 1.92 -6.09
C VAL A 164 15.61 1.73 -7.61
N GLU A 165 16.65 1.18 -8.17
CA GLU A 165 16.80 0.92 -9.61
C GLU A 165 15.65 0.06 -10.14
N THR A 166 15.32 -1.03 -9.46
CA THR A 166 14.19 -1.92 -9.83
C THR A 166 12.85 -1.18 -9.81
N ARG A 167 12.66 -0.24 -8.89
CA ARG A 167 11.42 0.56 -8.83
C ARG A 167 11.33 1.53 -9.99
N LEU A 168 12.47 2.11 -10.41
CA LEU A 168 12.56 2.98 -11.57
C LEU A 168 12.33 2.20 -12.87
N GLU A 169 12.89 1.00 -12.99
CA GLU A 169 12.63 0.10 -14.12
C GLU A 169 11.13 -0.20 -14.26
N ARG A 170 10.45 -0.54 -13.16
CA ARG A 170 8.99 -0.80 -13.16
C ARG A 170 8.16 0.43 -13.54
N LEU A 171 8.60 1.63 -13.14
CA LEU A 171 8.00 2.87 -13.60
C LEU A 171 8.11 3.02 -15.12
N LEU A 172 9.31 2.79 -15.67
CA LEU A 172 9.56 2.87 -17.11
C LEU A 172 8.83 1.79 -17.91
N GLU A 173 8.66 0.60 -17.33
CA GLU A 173 7.83 -0.49 -17.89
C GLU A 173 6.32 -0.16 -17.89
N GLY A 174 5.89 0.96 -17.30
CA GLY A 174 4.48 1.35 -17.22
C GLY A 174 3.67 0.57 -16.18
N ARG A 175 4.33 -0.12 -15.23
CA ARG A 175 3.65 -0.86 -14.15
C ARG A 175 2.94 0.06 -13.16
N VAL A 176 3.37 1.29 -13.06
CA VAL A 176 2.77 2.37 -12.26
C VAL A 176 2.92 3.69 -13.01
N ASP A 177 2.06 4.65 -12.70
CA ASP A 177 2.13 5.99 -13.29
C ASP A 177 3.17 6.84 -12.60
N ALA A 178 3.35 6.65 -11.30
CA ALA A 178 4.36 7.34 -10.51
C ALA A 178 4.95 6.46 -9.40
N VAL A 179 6.14 6.82 -8.92
CA VAL A 179 6.73 6.31 -7.67
C VAL A 179 7.19 7.47 -6.81
N ILE A 180 7.14 7.31 -5.47
CA ILE A 180 7.67 8.32 -4.54
C ILE A 180 8.92 7.77 -3.88
N LEU A 181 10.04 8.47 -4.07
CA LEU A 181 11.34 8.09 -3.50
C LEU A 181 11.98 9.28 -2.77
N ALA A 182 12.83 8.99 -1.78
CA ALA A 182 13.63 9.99 -1.11
C ALA A 182 14.76 10.47 -2.02
N GLU A 183 14.86 11.77 -2.23
CA GLU A 183 15.85 12.41 -3.09
C GLU A 183 17.29 12.00 -2.72
N VAL A 184 17.59 11.92 -1.43
CA VAL A 184 18.92 11.54 -0.95
C VAL A 184 19.36 10.17 -1.46
N GLY A 185 18.43 9.21 -1.56
CA GLY A 185 18.72 7.87 -2.10
C GLY A 185 19.10 7.94 -3.57
N LEU A 186 18.40 8.76 -4.34
CA LEU A 186 18.67 9.00 -5.76
C LEU A 186 20.01 9.72 -5.97
N LYS A 187 20.30 10.78 -5.21
CA LYS A 187 21.60 11.49 -5.26
C LYS A 187 22.78 10.57 -4.95
N ARG A 188 22.63 9.70 -3.93
CA ARG A 188 23.66 8.71 -3.57
C ARG A 188 23.92 7.71 -4.67
N LEU A 189 22.88 7.20 -5.33
CA LEU A 189 23.00 6.27 -6.45
C LEU A 189 23.51 6.95 -7.72
N ASP A 190 23.07 8.18 -8.01
CA ASP A 190 23.56 8.97 -9.14
C ASP A 190 25.08 9.20 -9.04
N SER A 191 25.58 9.52 -7.85
CA SER A 191 27.03 9.70 -7.60
C SER A 191 27.88 8.44 -7.88
N THR A 192 27.25 7.27 -8.00
CA THR A 192 27.93 6.01 -8.37
C THR A 192 27.74 5.62 -9.82
N GLY A 193 27.01 6.42 -10.62
CA GLY A 193 26.62 6.08 -11.99
C GLY A 193 25.52 5.03 -12.11
N ALA A 194 24.94 4.57 -10.99
CA ALA A 194 23.90 3.54 -11.00
C ALA A 194 22.60 3.96 -11.71
N LEU A 195 22.37 5.27 -11.88
CA LEU A 195 21.18 5.83 -12.53
C LEU A 195 21.41 6.30 -13.97
N ASP A 196 22.61 6.27 -14.49
CA ASP A 196 22.98 6.87 -15.80
C ASP A 196 22.11 6.41 -16.97
N ARG A 197 21.63 5.17 -16.94
CA ARG A 197 20.76 4.61 -17.99
C ARG A 197 19.29 4.97 -17.85
N LEU A 198 18.86 5.49 -16.68
CA LEU A 198 17.46 5.66 -16.32
C LEU A 198 17.06 7.13 -16.20
N LYS A 199 17.99 8.00 -15.76
CA LYS A 199 17.69 9.36 -15.31
C LYS A 199 17.09 10.28 -16.39
N ASP A 200 17.44 10.08 -17.64
CA ASP A 200 16.92 10.90 -18.76
C ASP A 200 15.49 10.53 -19.15
N ALA A 201 15.11 9.27 -18.97
CA ALA A 201 13.77 8.78 -19.26
C ALA A 201 12.75 9.04 -18.14
N ILE A 202 13.22 9.56 -17.00
CA ILE A 202 12.40 9.81 -15.81
C ILE A 202 12.21 11.31 -15.62
N GLY A 203 10.94 11.74 -15.54
CA GLY A 203 10.55 13.04 -15.01
C GLY A 203 10.48 13.03 -13.49
N ALA A 204 10.94 14.09 -12.83
CA ALA A 204 10.98 14.16 -11.38
C ALA A 204 10.51 15.53 -10.87
N LEU A 205 9.66 15.51 -9.85
CA LEU A 205 9.12 16.71 -9.19
C LEU A 205 9.38 16.63 -7.69
N ARG A 206 10.04 17.66 -7.13
CA ARG A 206 10.30 17.74 -5.69
C ARG A 206 9.06 18.27 -4.97
N ILE A 207 8.61 17.54 -3.95
CA ILE A 207 7.47 17.96 -3.14
C ILE A 207 7.91 19.02 -2.15
N ALA A 208 7.14 20.09 -2.02
CA ALA A 208 7.40 21.16 -1.07
C ALA A 208 7.38 20.64 0.39
N PRO A 209 8.41 20.89 1.21
CA PRO A 209 8.54 20.33 2.55
C PRO A 209 7.39 20.67 3.50
N GLN A 210 6.78 21.85 3.34
CA GLN A 210 5.65 22.30 4.17
C GLN A 210 4.38 21.46 3.93
N ASP A 211 4.20 20.90 2.72
CA ASP A 211 3.06 20.07 2.37
C ASP A 211 3.32 18.59 2.68
N TRP A 212 4.61 18.24 2.87
CA TRP A 212 5.05 16.86 2.91
C TRP A 212 6.24 16.65 3.85
N PRO A 213 6.06 16.81 5.17
CA PRO A 213 7.11 16.44 6.12
C PRO A 213 7.50 14.98 5.94
N THR A 214 8.80 14.71 5.93
CA THR A 214 9.33 13.41 5.55
C THR A 214 9.46 12.45 6.75
N ALA A 215 9.87 11.22 6.51
CA ALA A 215 10.02 10.26 7.59
C ALA A 215 11.10 10.71 8.59
N PRO A 216 10.89 10.56 9.91
CA PRO A 216 11.91 10.83 10.92
C PRO A 216 13.23 10.14 10.58
N GLY A 217 14.33 10.89 10.62
CA GLY A 217 15.66 10.39 10.25
C GLY A 217 15.91 10.25 8.76
N GLN A 218 15.02 10.69 7.88
CA GLN A 218 15.29 10.67 6.44
C GLN A 218 16.50 11.53 6.11
N GLY A 219 17.37 11.06 5.22
CA GLY A 219 18.63 11.71 4.86
C GLY A 219 19.82 11.33 5.74
N ALA A 220 19.60 10.92 6.98
CA ALA A 220 20.65 10.55 7.92
C ALA A 220 21.10 9.10 7.79
N VAL A 221 22.40 8.87 7.95
CA VAL A 221 23.04 7.57 8.14
C VAL A 221 23.39 7.43 9.62
N VAL A 222 22.97 6.35 10.24
CA VAL A 222 23.32 6.03 11.63
C VAL A 222 24.28 4.87 11.69
N VAL A 223 25.25 4.97 12.60
CA VAL A 223 26.20 3.91 12.93
C VAL A 223 25.86 3.39 14.31
N HIS A 224 25.63 2.08 14.43
CA HIS A 224 25.35 1.38 15.68
C HIS A 224 26.56 0.59 16.16
N CYS A 225 26.67 0.39 17.46
CA CYS A 225 27.56 -0.57 18.09
C CYS A 225 26.82 -1.35 19.19
N ALA A 226 27.39 -2.47 19.63
CA ALA A 226 26.91 -3.15 20.83
C ALA A 226 27.09 -2.23 22.05
N ALA A 227 26.07 -2.16 22.92
CA ALA A 227 26.09 -1.26 24.08
C ALA A 227 27.25 -1.56 25.05
N GLU A 228 27.61 -2.83 25.22
CA GLU A 228 28.75 -3.28 26.04
C GLU A 228 30.10 -2.86 25.48
N ARG A 229 30.21 -2.62 24.17
CA ARG A 229 31.43 -2.16 23.50
C ARG A 229 31.42 -0.66 23.17
N PHE A 230 30.46 0.09 23.71
CA PHE A 230 30.31 1.50 23.38
C PHE A 230 31.58 2.33 23.70
N ASP A 231 32.17 2.10 24.87
CA ASP A 231 33.36 2.85 25.30
C ASP A 231 34.58 2.55 24.42
N GLU A 232 34.67 1.33 23.86
CA GLU A 232 35.70 0.94 22.89
C GLU A 232 35.61 1.74 21.60
N PHE A 233 34.37 1.96 21.10
CA PHE A 233 34.13 2.63 19.83
C PHE A 233 33.81 4.13 19.98
N GLN A 234 33.60 4.63 21.20
CA GLN A 234 33.31 6.05 21.44
C GLN A 234 34.29 7.01 20.77
N PRO A 235 35.61 6.74 20.71
CA PRO A 235 36.56 7.64 20.00
C PRO A 235 36.23 7.85 18.51
N LEU A 236 35.52 6.92 17.86
CA LEU A 236 35.09 7.05 16.46
C LEU A 236 34.07 8.18 16.27
N GLN A 237 33.40 8.65 17.33
CA GLN A 237 32.50 9.79 17.26
C GLN A 237 33.21 11.06 16.76
N ALA A 238 34.47 11.26 17.13
CA ALA A 238 35.25 12.41 16.68
C ALA A 238 35.40 12.47 15.15
N VAL A 239 35.27 11.32 14.47
CA VAL A 239 35.42 11.20 13.01
C VAL A 239 34.08 11.06 12.30
N LEU A 240 33.10 10.40 12.93
CA LEU A 240 31.86 9.99 12.27
C LEU A 240 30.66 10.82 12.69
N ASP A 241 30.65 11.42 13.89
CA ASP A 241 29.44 12.04 14.41
C ASP A 241 29.29 13.51 13.99
N HIS A 242 28.12 13.82 13.43
CA HIS A 242 27.72 15.19 13.14
C HIS A 242 26.68 15.65 14.18
N PRO A 243 27.05 16.50 15.15
CA PRO A 243 26.20 16.85 16.30
C PRO A 243 24.83 17.41 15.93
N ALA A 244 24.75 18.27 14.89
CA ALA A 244 23.49 18.85 14.45
C ALA A 244 22.55 17.76 13.87
N THR A 245 23.09 16.82 13.07
CA THR A 245 22.30 15.67 12.57
C THR A 245 21.79 14.82 13.73
N ARG A 246 22.65 14.52 14.71
CA ARG A 246 22.26 13.75 15.90
C ARG A 246 21.10 14.44 16.62
N ALA A 247 21.25 15.72 16.95
CA ALA A 247 20.24 16.47 17.69
C ALA A 247 18.89 16.47 16.98
N ASN A 248 18.88 16.74 15.67
CA ASN A 248 17.66 16.77 14.85
C ASN A 248 17.00 15.40 14.76
N VAL A 249 17.75 14.34 14.44
CA VAL A 249 17.21 12.99 14.28
C VAL A 249 16.68 12.43 15.60
N GLU A 250 17.39 12.63 16.71
CA GLU A 250 16.93 12.19 18.03
C GLU A 250 15.67 12.95 18.47
N ALA A 251 15.54 14.24 18.13
CA ALA A 251 14.31 15.00 18.37
C ALA A 251 13.15 14.45 17.54
N GLU A 252 13.34 14.22 16.23
CA GLU A 252 12.33 13.61 15.35
C GLU A 252 11.86 12.24 15.88
N ARG A 253 12.77 11.41 16.34
CA ARG A 253 12.46 10.08 16.90
C ARG A 253 11.70 10.17 18.23
N ARG A 254 12.08 11.09 19.12
CA ARG A 254 11.33 11.36 20.37
C ARG A 254 9.90 11.80 20.06
N LEU A 255 9.71 12.72 19.11
CA LEU A 255 8.38 13.16 18.69
C LEU A 255 7.56 12.00 18.12
N LEU A 256 8.17 11.12 17.30
CA LEU A 256 7.48 9.93 16.80
C LEU A 256 7.04 8.99 17.93
N GLN A 257 7.85 8.82 18.97
CA GLN A 257 7.48 8.05 20.18
C GLN A 257 6.29 8.69 20.91
N THR A 258 6.31 10.02 21.07
CA THR A 258 5.25 10.77 21.77
C THR A 258 3.90 10.58 21.07
N VAL A 259 3.84 10.57 19.76
CA VAL A 259 2.60 10.31 19.01
C VAL A 259 2.20 8.83 18.99
N GLY A 260 2.93 7.98 19.71
CA GLY A 260 2.64 6.55 19.83
C GLY A 260 2.94 5.77 18.55
N GLY A 261 3.86 6.28 17.73
CA GLY A 261 4.19 5.75 16.42
C GLY A 261 5.43 4.87 16.39
N GLY A 262 5.39 3.84 15.53
CA GLY A 262 6.55 3.08 15.05
C GLY A 262 6.82 3.39 13.57
N CYS A 263 7.73 2.65 12.93
CA CYS A 263 8.13 2.87 11.54
C CYS A 263 6.99 2.84 10.51
N LEU A 264 5.84 2.25 10.85
CA LEU A 264 4.65 2.19 10.01
C LEU A 264 3.63 3.30 10.31
N PHE A 265 3.85 4.05 11.37
CA PHE A 265 2.94 5.10 11.75
C PHE A 265 2.93 6.20 10.68
N PRO A 266 1.75 6.71 10.28
CA PRO A 266 1.63 7.66 9.17
C PRO A 266 1.99 9.08 9.61
N ALA A 267 3.21 9.28 10.09
CA ALA A 267 3.73 10.57 10.52
C ALA A 267 4.91 11.03 9.65
N GLY A 268 4.87 12.28 9.23
CA GLY A 268 6.01 13.04 8.74
C GLY A 268 6.47 14.00 9.82
N ILE A 269 7.76 13.97 10.16
CA ILE A 269 8.36 14.82 11.18
C ILE A 269 9.73 15.25 10.70
N GLY A 270 9.93 16.53 10.55
CA GLY A 270 11.23 17.11 10.22
C GLY A 270 11.63 18.16 11.24
N VAL A 271 12.86 18.08 11.74
CA VAL A 271 13.45 19.07 12.64
C VAL A 271 14.69 19.68 11.99
N VAL A 272 14.73 21.00 11.91
CA VAL A 272 15.87 21.78 11.42
C VAL A 272 16.00 23.03 12.29
N ASP A 273 17.17 23.28 12.85
CA ASP A 273 17.48 24.46 13.67
C ASP A 273 16.42 24.76 14.74
N SER A 274 16.01 23.72 15.49
CA SER A 274 14.97 23.78 16.52
C SER A 274 13.57 24.19 16.03
N GLN A 275 13.35 24.24 14.72
CA GLN A 275 12.02 24.34 14.11
C GLN A 275 11.56 22.95 13.71
N VAL A 276 10.30 22.67 13.97
CA VAL A 276 9.68 21.38 13.66
C VAL A 276 8.52 21.56 12.70
N HIS A 277 8.45 20.66 11.72
CA HIS A 277 7.30 20.47 10.85
C HIS A 277 6.76 19.07 11.05
N ILE A 278 5.49 18.96 11.44
CA ILE A 278 4.84 17.69 11.71
C ILE A 278 3.55 17.60 10.91
N GLN A 279 3.32 16.45 10.31
CA GLN A 279 2.02 16.08 9.75
C GLN A 279 1.74 14.62 10.09
N VAL A 280 0.57 14.34 10.67
CA VAL A 280 0.20 13.01 11.16
C VAL A 280 -1.24 12.69 10.76
N SER A 281 -1.44 11.50 10.20
CA SER A 281 -2.78 10.95 9.96
C SER A 281 -3.32 10.27 11.23
N PRO A 282 -4.64 10.17 11.40
CA PRO A 282 -5.24 9.35 12.46
C PRO A 282 -4.71 7.90 12.44
N LYS A 283 -4.64 7.23 13.59
CA LYS A 283 -4.17 5.82 13.66
C LYS A 283 -4.98 4.89 12.78
N ASN A 284 -6.29 5.10 12.72
CA ASN A 284 -7.27 4.32 11.95
C ASN A 284 -7.60 4.96 10.58
N TRP A 285 -6.69 5.76 10.04
CA TRP A 285 -6.91 6.47 8.76
C TRP A 285 -7.32 5.56 7.60
N ARG A 286 -6.86 4.30 7.58
CA ARG A 286 -7.24 3.34 6.54
C ARG A 286 -8.68 2.93 6.60
N GLU A 287 -9.15 2.64 7.81
CA GLU A 287 -10.54 2.28 8.08
C GLU A 287 -11.44 3.46 7.69
N ILE A 288 -11.10 4.66 8.14
CA ILE A 288 -11.83 5.91 7.80
C ILE A 288 -11.85 6.10 6.28
N PHE A 289 -10.68 6.02 5.65
CA PHE A 289 -10.57 6.13 4.19
C PHE A 289 -11.43 5.09 3.44
N CYS A 290 -11.43 3.84 3.91
CA CYS A 290 -12.22 2.77 3.29
C CYS A 290 -13.73 2.90 3.54
N GLN A 291 -14.17 3.74 4.48
CA GLN A 291 -15.55 4.18 4.62
C GLN A 291 -15.94 5.30 3.64
N GLY A 292 -14.98 5.81 2.85
CA GLY A 292 -15.19 6.94 1.95
C GLY A 292 -15.31 8.28 2.66
N VAL A 293 -14.85 8.35 3.91
CA VAL A 293 -14.84 9.57 4.72
C VAL A 293 -13.48 10.25 4.60
N PRO A 294 -13.41 11.57 4.36
CA PRO A 294 -12.18 12.32 4.51
C PRO A 294 -11.67 12.22 5.95
N TYR A 295 -10.38 11.98 6.13
CA TYR A 295 -9.76 12.07 7.44
C TYR A 295 -8.96 13.37 7.57
N THR A 296 -9.00 13.93 8.79
CA THR A 296 -8.29 15.18 9.09
C THR A 296 -6.85 14.88 9.47
N MET A 297 -5.92 15.51 8.77
CA MET A 297 -4.51 15.48 9.10
C MET A 297 -4.22 16.45 10.24
N PHE A 298 -3.49 16.00 11.26
CA PHE A 298 -2.88 16.91 12.20
C PHE A 298 -1.65 17.54 11.56
N SER A 299 -1.52 18.86 11.62
CA SER A 299 -0.35 19.58 11.11
C SER A 299 0.12 20.61 12.13
N PHE A 300 1.44 20.71 12.32
CA PHE A 300 2.06 21.70 13.17
C PHE A 300 3.39 22.16 12.56
N SER A 301 3.64 23.48 12.65
CA SER A 301 4.91 24.09 12.31
C SER A 301 5.28 25.14 13.36
N GLY A 302 6.46 25.04 13.96
CA GLY A 302 6.87 25.97 15.01
C GLY A 302 8.11 25.52 15.78
N ALA A 303 8.36 26.16 16.93
CA ALA A 303 9.48 25.78 17.78
C ALA A 303 9.31 24.40 18.41
N LEU A 304 10.41 23.69 18.56
CA LEU A 304 10.44 22.36 19.19
C LEU A 304 10.21 22.42 20.70
N ASP A 305 10.68 23.50 21.36
CA ASP A 305 10.62 23.63 22.80
C ASP A 305 9.17 23.78 23.31
N GLY A 306 8.81 22.97 24.29
CA GLY A 306 7.48 23.01 24.91
C GLY A 306 6.35 22.39 24.08
N LEU A 307 6.66 21.70 23.00
CA LEU A 307 5.68 21.07 22.12
C LEU A 307 4.99 19.89 22.82
N ASP A 308 3.71 20.04 23.15
CA ASP A 308 2.81 18.97 23.62
C ASP A 308 1.93 18.52 22.45
N LEU A 309 2.20 17.32 21.93
CA LEU A 309 1.48 16.75 20.79
C LEU A 309 0.30 15.91 21.25
N LYS A 310 -0.91 16.44 21.09
CA LYS A 310 -2.16 15.68 21.24
C LYS A 310 -2.78 15.47 19.86
N LEU A 311 -2.74 14.23 19.42
CA LEU A 311 -3.37 13.89 18.15
C LEU A 311 -4.90 13.85 18.31
N PRO A 312 -5.65 14.43 17.37
CA PRO A 312 -7.10 14.30 17.37
C PRO A 312 -7.48 12.83 17.12
N GLU A 313 -8.44 12.33 17.88
CA GLU A 313 -9.09 11.06 17.60
C GLU A 313 -10.24 11.30 16.63
N GLN A 314 -10.31 10.49 15.59
CA GLN A 314 -11.43 10.47 14.65
C GLN A 314 -12.12 9.12 14.74
N SER A 315 -13.39 9.14 15.17
CA SER A 315 -14.20 7.93 15.26
C SER A 315 -14.59 7.41 13.87
N LEU A 316 -14.75 6.09 13.77
CA LEU A 316 -15.41 5.48 12.61
C LEU A 316 -16.89 5.87 12.62
N MET A 317 -17.45 6.05 11.42
CA MET A 317 -18.89 6.25 11.30
C MET A 317 -19.64 4.93 11.53
N GLU A 318 -20.71 4.99 12.28
CA GLU A 318 -21.69 3.92 12.38
C GLU A 318 -22.78 4.16 11.33
N VAL A 319 -23.15 3.11 10.59
CA VAL A 319 -24.28 3.17 9.65
C VAL A 319 -25.55 3.04 10.46
N GLY A 320 -26.33 4.10 10.54
CA GLY A 320 -27.69 4.05 11.11
C GLY A 320 -28.54 3.07 10.31
N GLN A 321 -29.26 2.17 11.02
CA GLN A 321 -30.11 1.17 10.36
C GLN A 321 -31.55 1.65 10.12
N ASP A 322 -31.95 2.75 10.72
CA ASP A 322 -33.33 3.23 10.73
C ASP A 322 -33.47 4.55 9.96
N ALA A 323 -33.80 4.45 8.69
CA ALA A 323 -34.36 5.57 7.93
C ALA A 323 -35.78 5.20 7.50
N ASP A 324 -36.75 6.01 7.87
CA ASP A 324 -38.10 5.96 7.30
C ASP A 324 -38.02 6.38 5.83
N GLY A 325 -38.55 5.57 4.92
CA GLY A 325 -38.60 5.86 3.49
C GLY A 325 -37.86 4.89 2.60
N PRO A 326 -37.82 5.15 1.28
CA PRO A 326 -37.14 4.31 0.29
C PRO A 326 -35.64 4.21 0.59
N ARG A 327 -35.08 3.01 0.43
CA ARG A 327 -33.67 2.72 0.65
C ARG A 327 -33.12 1.73 -0.38
N PHE A 328 -31.81 1.65 -0.47
CA PHE A 328 -31.19 0.52 -1.13
C PHE A 328 -31.26 -0.74 -0.25
N ILE A 329 -31.70 -1.86 -0.83
CA ILE A 329 -31.56 -3.20 -0.28
C ILE A 329 -30.43 -3.88 -1.05
N SER A 330 -29.33 -4.15 -0.39
CA SER A 330 -28.12 -4.69 -1.03
C SER A 330 -27.84 -6.12 -0.64
N THR A 331 -27.47 -6.95 -1.61
CA THR A 331 -27.03 -8.34 -1.38
C THR A 331 -25.51 -8.46 -1.15
N LEU A 332 -24.80 -7.33 -0.91
CA LEU A 332 -23.38 -7.35 -0.62
C LEU A 332 -23.08 -7.97 0.74
N ASN A 333 -21.97 -8.72 0.81
CA ASN A 333 -21.42 -9.28 2.06
C ASN A 333 -20.45 -8.30 2.78
N SER A 334 -20.57 -6.99 2.54
CA SER A 334 -19.73 -5.98 3.19
C SER A 334 -20.42 -4.62 3.22
N ASP A 335 -20.15 -3.84 4.26
CA ASP A 335 -20.69 -2.48 4.45
C ASP A 335 -19.90 -1.39 3.70
N ARG A 336 -18.98 -1.78 2.82
CA ARG A 336 -18.10 -0.85 2.10
C ARG A 336 -18.85 0.27 1.38
N ILE A 337 -19.94 -0.08 0.69
CA ILE A 337 -20.75 0.87 -0.07
C ILE A 337 -21.72 1.61 0.86
N SER A 338 -22.25 0.93 1.89
CA SER A 338 -23.20 1.50 2.84
C SER A 338 -22.66 2.74 3.54
N PHE A 339 -21.40 2.72 3.97
CA PHE A 339 -20.76 3.88 4.60
C PHE A 339 -20.70 5.09 3.67
N VAL A 340 -20.32 4.88 2.40
CA VAL A 340 -20.22 5.95 1.42
C VAL A 340 -21.59 6.53 1.10
N LEU A 341 -22.62 5.67 0.99
CA LEU A 341 -23.99 6.12 0.73
C LEU A 341 -24.55 6.87 1.95
N ALA A 342 -24.32 6.37 3.17
CA ALA A 342 -24.75 7.05 4.39
C ALA A 342 -24.17 8.47 4.50
N ASN A 343 -22.89 8.66 4.11
CA ASN A 343 -22.26 9.99 4.05
C ASN A 343 -22.90 10.94 3.04
N ASN A 344 -23.65 10.41 2.07
CA ASN A 344 -24.38 11.18 1.08
C ASN A 344 -25.89 11.24 1.39
N GLY A 345 -26.29 10.88 2.62
CA GLY A 345 -27.70 10.89 3.04
C GLY A 345 -28.57 9.83 2.36
N ILE A 346 -27.96 8.80 1.76
CA ILE A 346 -28.67 7.75 1.02
C ILE A 346 -28.77 6.49 1.91
N PRO A 347 -29.99 6.10 2.33
CA PRO A 347 -30.19 4.93 3.18
C PRO A 347 -29.87 3.64 2.44
N MET A 348 -29.21 2.72 3.13
CA MET A 348 -28.88 1.39 2.60
C MET A 348 -28.91 0.33 3.68
N GLN A 349 -29.62 -0.76 3.43
CA GLN A 349 -29.61 -1.97 4.23
C GLN A 349 -28.90 -3.10 3.49
N ASN A 350 -27.90 -3.72 4.12
CA ASN A 350 -27.30 -4.94 3.61
C ASN A 350 -28.09 -6.17 4.06
N LEU A 351 -28.46 -6.97 3.09
CA LEU A 351 -29.18 -8.23 3.25
C LEU A 351 -28.47 -9.33 2.45
N PRO A 352 -27.33 -9.83 2.93
CA PRO A 352 -26.58 -10.85 2.20
C PRO A 352 -27.36 -12.15 2.12
N VAL A 353 -27.67 -12.56 0.88
CA VAL A 353 -28.42 -13.79 0.53
C VAL A 353 -27.52 -14.97 0.25
N VAL A 354 -26.20 -14.77 0.30
CA VAL A 354 -25.19 -15.82 0.18
C VAL A 354 -24.25 -15.74 1.38
N GLU A 355 -23.81 -16.90 1.83
CA GLU A 355 -22.76 -17.03 2.83
C GLU A 355 -21.45 -17.34 2.14
N LEU A 356 -20.41 -16.58 2.48
CA LEU A 356 -19.06 -16.77 1.98
C LEU A 356 -18.19 -17.30 3.13
N SER A 357 -17.59 -18.46 2.96
CA SER A 357 -16.72 -19.09 3.95
C SER A 357 -15.37 -19.48 3.36
N PRO A 358 -14.23 -19.19 4.05
CA PRO A 358 -12.93 -19.64 3.61
C PRO A 358 -12.82 -21.17 3.59
N LYS A 359 -11.96 -21.69 2.71
CA LYS A 359 -11.64 -23.11 2.61
C LYS A 359 -10.12 -23.30 2.70
N PHE A 360 -9.58 -23.12 3.91
CA PHE A 360 -8.12 -23.06 4.13
C PHE A 360 -7.41 -24.37 3.84
N GLU A 361 -8.04 -25.52 4.04
CA GLU A 361 -7.48 -26.83 3.77
C GLU A 361 -7.08 -27.05 2.30
N SER A 362 -7.60 -26.25 1.39
CA SER A 362 -7.25 -26.30 -0.04
C SER A 362 -6.16 -25.33 -0.45
N TRP A 363 -5.73 -24.44 0.44
CA TRP A 363 -4.63 -23.52 0.15
C TRP A 363 -3.28 -24.23 0.20
N PRO A 364 -2.33 -23.87 -0.70
CA PRO A 364 -1.02 -24.52 -0.72
C PRO A 364 -0.24 -24.23 0.56
N ASN A 365 0.35 -25.26 1.17
CA ASN A 365 1.12 -25.15 2.40
C ASN A 365 2.55 -24.65 2.15
N THR A 366 3.18 -25.11 1.05
CA THR A 366 4.52 -24.68 0.62
C THR A 366 4.54 -24.58 -0.89
N PHE A 367 5.13 -23.52 -1.43
CA PHE A 367 5.24 -23.35 -2.88
C PHE A 367 6.43 -22.48 -3.31
N LEU A 368 7.07 -21.74 -2.42
CA LEU A 368 8.24 -20.93 -2.78
C LEU A 368 9.53 -21.72 -2.90
N GLU A 369 9.63 -22.89 -2.30
CA GLU A 369 10.81 -23.76 -2.32
C GLU A 369 11.19 -24.22 -3.74
N GLN A 370 10.22 -24.33 -4.64
CA GLN A 370 10.42 -24.70 -6.04
C GLN A 370 11.03 -23.58 -6.90
N TYR A 371 11.10 -22.35 -6.41
CA TYR A 371 11.59 -21.19 -7.17
C TYR A 371 13.01 -20.83 -6.73
N SER A 372 13.96 -20.87 -7.65
CA SER A 372 15.36 -20.55 -7.42
C SER A 372 15.63 -19.05 -7.25
N SER A 373 14.75 -18.20 -7.80
CA SER A 373 14.88 -16.75 -7.80
C SER A 373 13.53 -16.08 -7.50
N LYS A 374 13.57 -14.92 -6.82
CA LYS A 374 12.38 -14.09 -6.64
C LYS A 374 11.76 -13.57 -7.95
N ARG A 375 12.55 -13.47 -9.00
CA ARG A 375 12.04 -13.06 -10.31
C ARG A 375 11.04 -14.05 -10.87
N ASP A 376 11.16 -15.32 -10.45
CA ASP A 376 10.34 -16.44 -10.89
C ASP A 376 9.17 -16.71 -9.94
N TRP A 377 9.02 -15.93 -8.85
CA TRP A 377 7.95 -16.11 -7.89
C TRP A 377 6.58 -15.90 -8.52
N PRO A 378 5.60 -16.72 -8.14
CA PRO A 378 4.26 -16.63 -8.71
C PRO A 378 3.54 -15.36 -8.24
N TYR A 379 2.52 -14.98 -8.98
CA TYR A 379 1.58 -13.93 -8.58
C TYR A 379 0.27 -14.54 -8.10
N LEU A 380 -0.21 -14.09 -6.94
CA LEU A 380 -1.54 -14.43 -6.44
C LEU A 380 -2.57 -13.50 -7.08
N VAL A 381 -3.50 -14.06 -7.85
CA VAL A 381 -4.52 -13.30 -8.59
C VAL A 381 -5.84 -13.34 -7.83
N LEU A 382 -6.30 -12.18 -7.39
CA LEU A 382 -7.51 -12.01 -6.58
C LEU A 382 -8.63 -11.42 -7.44
N THR A 383 -9.69 -12.20 -7.64
CA THR A 383 -10.82 -11.83 -8.50
C THR A 383 -12.01 -11.28 -7.72
N SER A 384 -11.94 -11.20 -6.40
CA SER A 384 -13.01 -10.64 -5.56
C SER A 384 -12.48 -10.08 -4.22
N PRO A 385 -13.21 -9.16 -3.57
CA PRO A 385 -12.89 -8.69 -2.22
C PRO A 385 -12.84 -9.82 -1.18
N PHE A 386 -13.66 -10.87 -1.33
CA PHE A 386 -13.64 -11.98 -0.39
C PHE A 386 -12.42 -12.89 -0.60
N ALA A 387 -11.98 -13.10 -1.85
CA ALA A 387 -10.71 -13.77 -2.12
C ALA A 387 -9.54 -13.05 -1.44
N ALA A 388 -9.55 -11.70 -1.42
CA ALA A 388 -8.56 -10.90 -0.70
C ALA A 388 -8.58 -11.18 0.82
N LYS A 389 -9.77 -11.25 1.44
CA LYS A 389 -9.93 -11.60 2.85
C LYS A 389 -9.36 -13.00 3.14
N CYS A 390 -9.70 -13.99 2.31
CA CYS A 390 -9.16 -15.35 2.46
C CYS A 390 -7.64 -15.39 2.31
N ALA A 391 -7.08 -14.64 1.35
CA ALA A 391 -5.63 -14.58 1.13
C ALA A 391 -4.88 -13.97 2.33
N VAL A 392 -5.43 -12.92 2.96
CA VAL A 392 -4.84 -12.33 4.18
C VAL A 392 -4.83 -13.33 5.32
N GLN A 393 -5.96 -14.01 5.57
CA GLN A 393 -6.06 -15.02 6.62
C GLN A 393 -5.15 -16.23 6.34
N ALA A 394 -5.10 -16.70 5.09
CA ALA A 394 -4.19 -17.80 4.70
C ALA A 394 -2.71 -17.41 4.87
N ALA A 395 -2.36 -16.12 4.70
CA ALA A 395 -0.99 -15.62 4.90
C ALA A 395 -0.58 -15.57 6.38
N GLU A 396 -1.52 -15.60 7.33
CA GLU A 396 -1.24 -15.73 8.77
C GLU A 396 -0.72 -17.15 9.10
N GLU A 397 -1.29 -18.18 8.45
CA GLU A 397 -0.90 -19.57 8.62
C GLU A 397 0.30 -19.94 7.73
N ASN A 398 0.32 -19.43 6.50
CA ASN A 398 1.42 -19.63 5.55
C ASN A 398 2.03 -18.28 5.13
N PRO A 399 3.13 -17.83 5.76
CA PRO A 399 3.79 -16.55 5.47
C PRO A 399 4.24 -16.39 4.01
N ASP A 400 4.44 -17.47 3.25
CA ASP A 400 4.85 -17.42 1.86
C ASP A 400 3.80 -16.73 0.97
N ILE A 401 2.51 -16.89 1.30
CA ILE A 401 1.41 -16.20 0.62
C ILE A 401 1.55 -14.68 0.75
N GLY A 402 1.96 -14.20 1.93
CA GLY A 402 2.22 -12.77 2.17
C GLY A 402 3.52 -12.25 1.53
N ARG A 403 4.43 -13.14 1.14
CA ARG A 403 5.74 -12.78 0.54
C ARG A 403 5.68 -12.59 -0.96
N ILE A 404 4.75 -13.24 -1.68
CA ILE A 404 4.57 -13.11 -3.12
C ILE A 404 3.80 -11.84 -3.50
N PRO A 405 3.93 -11.35 -4.76
CA PRO A 405 3.15 -10.23 -5.24
C PRO A 405 1.70 -10.63 -5.53
N TRP A 406 0.75 -9.74 -5.20
CA TRP A 406 -0.67 -9.94 -5.43
C TRP A 406 -1.17 -9.06 -6.56
N ILE A 407 -2.05 -9.60 -7.40
CA ILE A 407 -2.77 -8.91 -8.46
C ILE A 407 -4.24 -8.80 -8.06
N ALA A 408 -4.80 -7.60 -8.05
CA ALA A 408 -6.24 -7.39 -7.93
C ALA A 408 -6.86 -7.20 -9.31
N ILE A 409 -8.00 -7.83 -9.57
CA ILE A 409 -8.73 -7.66 -10.82
C ILE A 409 -9.12 -6.20 -11.09
N GLY A 410 -9.45 -5.44 -10.05
CA GLY A 410 -9.85 -4.04 -10.16
C GLY A 410 -9.80 -3.32 -8.83
N GLU A 411 -10.15 -2.02 -8.85
CA GLU A 411 -10.09 -1.13 -7.70
C GLU A 411 -10.79 -1.69 -6.46
N GLY A 412 -11.99 -2.26 -6.60
CA GLY A 412 -12.75 -2.80 -5.47
C GLY A 412 -12.02 -3.90 -4.70
N THR A 413 -11.30 -4.78 -5.41
CA THR A 413 -10.47 -5.83 -4.81
C THR A 413 -9.18 -5.25 -4.24
N ALA A 414 -8.54 -4.30 -4.93
CA ALA A 414 -7.35 -3.60 -4.44
C ALA A 414 -7.65 -2.85 -3.14
N ARG A 415 -8.79 -2.13 -3.05
CA ARG A 415 -9.25 -1.45 -1.83
C ARG A 415 -9.56 -2.43 -0.69
N ALA A 416 -10.11 -3.61 -1.01
CA ALA A 416 -10.32 -4.66 0.00
C ALA A 416 -9.00 -5.16 0.59
N CYS A 417 -7.98 -5.42 -0.24
CA CYS A 417 -6.63 -5.74 0.23
C CYS A 417 -6.06 -4.61 1.09
N PHE A 418 -6.21 -3.36 0.62
CA PHE A 418 -5.70 -2.18 1.30
C PHE A 418 -6.31 -1.99 2.70
N ARG A 419 -7.63 -2.20 2.85
CA ARG A 419 -8.31 -2.21 4.14
C ARG A 419 -7.74 -3.24 5.11
N LEU A 420 -7.34 -4.39 4.60
CA LEU A 420 -6.74 -5.47 5.37
C LEU A 420 -5.22 -5.31 5.60
N GLY A 421 -4.67 -4.14 5.30
CA GLY A 421 -3.25 -3.83 5.51
C GLY A 421 -2.32 -4.34 4.41
N VAL A 422 -2.84 -4.80 3.27
CA VAL A 422 -2.05 -5.30 2.15
C VAL A 422 -2.19 -4.37 0.94
N THR A 423 -1.06 -3.86 0.45
CA THR A 423 -1.00 -3.12 -0.82
C THR A 423 -0.69 -4.11 -1.95
N VAL A 424 -1.56 -4.22 -2.95
CA VAL A 424 -1.34 -5.12 -4.10
C VAL A 424 -0.19 -4.63 -4.98
N ALA A 425 0.48 -5.55 -5.66
CA ALA A 425 1.55 -5.20 -6.59
C ALA A 425 1.01 -4.69 -7.93
N VAL A 426 -0.18 -5.16 -8.33
CA VAL A 426 -0.84 -4.81 -9.59
C VAL A 426 -2.35 -4.66 -9.36
N CYS A 427 -2.94 -3.64 -9.97
CA CYS A 427 -4.38 -3.49 -10.14
C CYS A 427 -4.68 -3.53 -11.65
N ALA A 428 -5.30 -4.62 -12.12
CA ALA A 428 -5.48 -4.85 -13.55
C ALA A 428 -6.57 -3.98 -14.19
N MET A 429 -7.38 -3.27 -13.39
CA MET A 429 -8.52 -2.43 -13.84
C MET A 429 -9.49 -3.16 -14.77
N ALA A 430 -9.56 -4.49 -14.66
CA ALA A 430 -10.44 -5.36 -15.44
C ALA A 430 -11.82 -5.48 -14.77
N ARG A 431 -12.87 -5.58 -15.57
CA ARG A 431 -14.26 -5.70 -15.10
C ARG A 431 -14.76 -7.15 -15.09
N ASN A 432 -14.10 -8.03 -15.81
CA ASN A 432 -14.44 -9.45 -15.95
C ASN A 432 -13.19 -10.29 -16.21
N ALA A 433 -13.36 -11.62 -16.29
CA ALA A 433 -12.27 -12.55 -16.51
C ALA A 433 -11.59 -12.38 -17.87
N GLU A 434 -12.35 -12.06 -18.93
CA GLU A 434 -11.80 -11.86 -20.28
C GLU A 434 -10.84 -10.67 -20.33
N GLN A 435 -11.23 -9.53 -19.74
CA GLN A 435 -10.37 -8.35 -19.64
C GLN A 435 -9.15 -8.62 -18.76
N LEU A 436 -9.32 -9.42 -17.69
CA LEU A 436 -8.18 -9.80 -16.84
C LEU A 436 -7.18 -10.67 -17.59
N VAL A 437 -7.66 -11.69 -18.36
CA VAL A 437 -6.79 -12.50 -19.23
C VAL A 437 -6.04 -11.62 -20.23
N ALA A 438 -6.75 -10.72 -20.94
CA ALA A 438 -6.12 -9.82 -21.91
C ALA A 438 -5.02 -8.97 -21.25
N TYR A 439 -5.31 -8.38 -20.08
CA TYR A 439 -4.32 -7.62 -19.32
C TYR A 439 -3.10 -8.45 -18.93
N LEU A 440 -3.30 -9.68 -18.41
CA LEU A 440 -2.20 -10.54 -17.98
C LEU A 440 -1.33 -10.98 -19.16
N VAL A 441 -1.94 -11.32 -20.30
CA VAL A 441 -1.24 -11.70 -21.53
C VAL A 441 -0.40 -10.54 -22.08
N GLU A 442 -0.91 -9.33 -22.05
CA GLU A 442 -0.21 -8.14 -22.54
C GLU A 442 0.96 -7.73 -21.63
N ASN A 443 0.79 -7.89 -20.30
CA ASN A 443 1.69 -7.27 -19.34
C ASN A 443 2.68 -8.21 -18.67
N PHE A 444 2.59 -9.52 -18.92
CA PHE A 444 3.47 -10.51 -18.27
C PHE A 444 4.10 -11.46 -19.30
N PRO A 445 5.36 -11.88 -19.08
CA PRO A 445 5.96 -12.93 -19.90
C PRO A 445 5.31 -14.29 -19.59
N THR A 446 5.23 -15.17 -20.59
CA THR A 446 4.60 -16.50 -20.47
C THR A 446 5.27 -17.41 -19.43
N THR A 447 6.48 -17.06 -18.98
CA THR A 447 7.15 -17.75 -17.86
C THR A 447 6.55 -17.44 -16.48
N THR A 448 5.64 -16.44 -16.39
CA THR A 448 5.01 -16.04 -15.14
C THR A 448 4.01 -17.09 -14.66
N THR A 449 4.12 -17.52 -13.43
CA THR A 449 3.14 -18.41 -12.79
C THR A 449 2.03 -17.63 -12.10
N PHE A 450 0.77 -18.02 -12.34
CA PHE A 450 -0.39 -17.44 -11.67
C PHE A 450 -1.05 -18.44 -10.71
N LEU A 451 -1.34 -17.98 -9.49
CA LEU A 451 -2.04 -18.69 -8.43
C LEU A 451 -3.45 -18.13 -8.29
N LEU A 452 -4.48 -18.96 -8.45
CA LEU A 452 -5.88 -18.56 -8.57
C LEU A 452 -6.74 -19.15 -7.44
N PRO A 453 -6.86 -18.53 -6.25
CA PRO A 453 -7.88 -18.90 -5.28
C PRO A 453 -9.25 -18.46 -5.80
N ARG A 454 -10.14 -19.41 -6.07
CA ARG A 454 -11.46 -19.16 -6.65
C ARG A 454 -12.61 -19.62 -5.76
N SER A 455 -13.81 -19.12 -6.03
CA SER A 455 -15.04 -19.64 -5.47
C SER A 455 -15.35 -21.04 -6.03
N ASN A 456 -16.07 -21.86 -5.27
CA ASN A 456 -16.65 -23.12 -5.76
C ASN A 456 -17.60 -22.93 -6.96
N LEU A 457 -18.18 -21.74 -7.12
CA LEU A 457 -19.09 -21.41 -8.24
C LEU A 457 -18.38 -20.73 -9.41
N ALA A 458 -17.07 -20.47 -9.32
CA ALA A 458 -16.33 -19.84 -10.40
C ALA A 458 -16.18 -20.79 -11.60
N LEU A 459 -16.47 -20.26 -12.79
CA LEU A 459 -16.25 -20.98 -14.03
C LEU A 459 -14.73 -21.21 -14.26
N PRO A 460 -14.34 -22.31 -14.93
CA PRO A 460 -12.92 -22.62 -15.16
C PRO A 460 -12.24 -21.69 -16.20
N TYR A 461 -13.01 -20.85 -16.88
CA TYR A 461 -12.57 -20.00 -18.00
C TYR A 461 -11.25 -19.26 -17.76
N LEU A 462 -11.08 -18.61 -16.58
CA LEU A 462 -9.87 -17.84 -16.30
C LEU A 462 -8.62 -18.73 -16.26
N GLU A 463 -8.72 -19.91 -15.65
CA GLU A 463 -7.64 -20.87 -15.58
C GLU A 463 -7.32 -21.46 -16.96
N GLU A 464 -8.35 -21.86 -17.71
CA GLU A 464 -8.21 -22.44 -19.04
C GLU A 464 -7.62 -21.44 -20.02
N ALA A 465 -8.14 -20.23 -20.09
CA ALA A 465 -7.65 -19.18 -20.98
C ALA A 465 -6.20 -18.77 -20.69
N LEU A 466 -5.77 -18.76 -19.43
CA LEU A 466 -4.36 -18.48 -19.09
C LEU A 466 -3.45 -19.65 -19.47
N LYS A 467 -3.88 -20.90 -19.30
CA LYS A 467 -3.15 -22.09 -19.75
C LYS A 467 -3.02 -22.12 -21.27
N ASP A 468 -4.11 -21.82 -21.99
CA ASP A 468 -4.13 -21.76 -23.47
C ASP A 468 -3.20 -20.64 -23.99
N ALA A 469 -3.06 -19.55 -23.24
CA ALA A 469 -2.11 -18.49 -23.53
C ALA A 469 -0.64 -18.83 -23.14
N GLY A 470 -0.40 -20.03 -22.60
CA GLY A 470 0.92 -20.55 -22.28
C GLY A 470 1.45 -20.20 -20.88
N PHE A 471 0.60 -19.71 -19.96
CA PHE A 471 1.03 -19.38 -18.60
C PHE A 471 0.92 -20.59 -17.66
N PRO A 472 1.96 -20.92 -16.88
CA PRO A 472 1.84 -21.84 -15.77
C PRO A 472 0.78 -21.31 -14.78
N THR A 473 -0.29 -22.08 -14.56
CA THR A 473 -1.42 -21.63 -13.76
C THR A 473 -1.88 -22.73 -12.80
N GLN A 474 -2.03 -22.40 -11.53
CA GLN A 474 -2.56 -23.28 -10.51
C GLN A 474 -3.81 -22.65 -9.89
N ALA A 475 -4.94 -23.34 -9.95
CA ALA A 475 -6.20 -22.91 -9.36
C ALA A 475 -6.68 -23.89 -8.30
N TRP A 476 -7.35 -23.36 -7.27
CA TRP A 476 -8.02 -24.16 -6.24
C TRP A 476 -9.27 -23.45 -5.72
N ILE A 477 -10.14 -24.18 -5.04
CA ILE A 477 -11.31 -23.60 -4.38
C ILE A 477 -10.84 -22.98 -3.06
N GLY A 478 -10.56 -21.68 -3.06
CA GLY A 478 -10.08 -20.92 -1.89
C GLY A 478 -11.18 -20.54 -0.91
N TYR A 479 -12.46 -20.54 -1.36
CA TYR A 479 -13.63 -20.25 -0.53
C TYR A 479 -14.91 -20.81 -1.14
N GLN A 480 -15.90 -20.98 -0.27
CA GLN A 480 -17.23 -21.43 -0.67
C GLN A 480 -18.21 -20.26 -0.70
N ASN A 481 -19.11 -20.30 -1.66
CA ASN A 481 -20.26 -19.43 -1.80
C ASN A 481 -21.50 -20.34 -1.77
N VAL A 482 -22.31 -20.21 -0.72
CA VAL A 482 -23.47 -21.05 -0.46
C VAL A 482 -24.70 -20.16 -0.31
N PRO A 483 -25.86 -20.51 -0.92
CA PRO A 483 -27.12 -19.82 -0.67
C PRO A 483 -27.44 -19.78 0.83
N LYS A 484 -27.91 -18.64 1.30
CA LYS A 484 -28.35 -18.44 2.68
C LYS A 484 -29.86 -18.37 2.74
N THR A 485 -30.47 -19.19 3.62
CA THR A 485 -31.89 -19.08 3.91
C THR A 485 -32.14 -17.89 4.85
N LEU A 486 -32.99 -16.98 4.45
CA LEU A 486 -33.32 -15.78 5.20
C LEU A 486 -34.74 -15.86 5.79
N PRO A 487 -34.97 -15.26 6.97
CA PRO A 487 -36.32 -15.01 7.44
C PRO A 487 -37.03 -14.03 6.50
N THR A 488 -38.37 -13.95 6.62
CA THR A 488 -39.14 -12.95 5.87
C THR A 488 -38.63 -11.54 6.20
N VAL A 489 -38.25 -10.78 5.18
CA VAL A 489 -37.76 -9.41 5.28
C VAL A 489 -38.75 -8.49 4.62
N ALA A 490 -39.05 -7.38 5.28
CA ALA A 490 -39.88 -6.33 4.70
C ALA A 490 -39.08 -5.58 3.62
N VAL A 491 -39.49 -5.73 2.37
CA VAL A 491 -38.99 -5.01 1.20
C VAL A 491 -40.18 -4.29 0.58
N SER A 492 -40.09 -2.96 0.47
CA SER A 492 -41.11 -2.11 -0.15
C SER A 492 -40.98 -2.08 -1.66
N GLU A 493 -42.07 -1.81 -2.37
CA GLU A 493 -42.03 -1.55 -3.83
C GLU A 493 -41.19 -0.30 -4.18
N GLU A 494 -41.10 0.63 -3.25
CA GLU A 494 -40.32 1.89 -3.42
C GLU A 494 -38.83 1.72 -3.13
N ASP A 495 -38.42 0.62 -2.48
CA ASP A 495 -37.02 0.29 -2.28
C ASP A 495 -36.30 0.05 -3.61
N VAL A 496 -34.97 0.02 -3.58
CA VAL A 496 -34.14 -0.28 -4.75
C VAL A 496 -33.27 -1.49 -4.44
N LEU A 497 -33.47 -2.59 -5.16
CA LEU A 497 -32.69 -3.81 -4.96
C LEU A 497 -31.36 -3.76 -5.70
N LEU A 498 -30.25 -3.86 -4.97
CA LEU A 498 -28.92 -3.98 -5.54
C LEU A 498 -28.43 -5.44 -5.52
N LEU A 499 -28.42 -6.05 -6.69
CA LEU A 499 -27.93 -7.44 -6.86
C LEU A 499 -26.44 -7.43 -7.27
N SER A 500 -25.62 -7.98 -6.39
CA SER A 500 -24.15 -7.93 -6.52
C SER A 500 -23.58 -8.98 -7.47
N SER A 501 -24.31 -10.10 -7.72
CA SER A 501 -23.83 -11.24 -8.53
C SER A 501 -24.97 -12.09 -9.03
N ALA A 502 -24.67 -13.00 -9.98
CA ALA A 502 -25.61 -14.01 -10.46
C ALA A 502 -26.09 -14.93 -9.32
N SER A 503 -25.21 -15.39 -8.45
CA SER A 503 -25.57 -16.21 -7.29
C SER A 503 -26.47 -15.49 -6.30
N SER A 504 -26.30 -14.18 -6.12
CA SER A 504 -27.20 -13.38 -5.29
C SER A 504 -28.61 -13.27 -5.88
N ALA A 505 -28.73 -13.19 -7.20
CA ALA A 505 -30.03 -13.16 -7.87
C ALA A 505 -30.77 -14.50 -7.70
N VAL A 506 -30.07 -15.62 -7.91
CA VAL A 506 -30.64 -16.96 -7.70
C VAL A 506 -31.09 -17.14 -6.25
N SER A 507 -30.22 -16.83 -5.28
CA SER A 507 -30.55 -16.94 -3.85
C SER A 507 -31.70 -16.02 -3.42
N TRP A 508 -31.83 -14.84 -4.02
CA TRP A 508 -32.96 -13.94 -3.77
C TRP A 508 -34.28 -14.60 -4.18
N ALA A 509 -34.34 -15.17 -5.40
CA ALA A 509 -35.49 -15.85 -5.92
C ALA A 509 -35.82 -17.15 -5.13
N GLU A 510 -34.84 -17.94 -4.75
CA GLU A 510 -35.02 -19.15 -3.93
C GLU A 510 -35.58 -18.83 -2.54
N ASN A 511 -35.18 -17.72 -1.94
CA ASN A 511 -35.74 -17.21 -0.68
C ASN A 511 -37.14 -16.61 -0.84
N ARG A 512 -37.66 -16.50 -2.05
CA ARG A 512 -38.99 -15.91 -2.38
C ARG A 512 -39.18 -14.51 -1.72
N LEU A 513 -38.14 -13.71 -1.68
CA LEU A 513 -38.19 -12.37 -1.12
C LEU A 513 -38.95 -11.44 -2.06
N ASN A 514 -39.66 -10.45 -1.51
CA ASN A 514 -40.33 -9.44 -2.31
C ASN A 514 -39.33 -8.71 -3.21
N VAL A 515 -39.78 -8.34 -4.40
CA VAL A 515 -38.95 -7.65 -5.38
C VAL A 515 -39.44 -6.21 -5.53
N PRO A 516 -38.59 -5.20 -5.29
CA PRO A 516 -38.92 -3.81 -5.56
C PRO A 516 -39.09 -3.55 -7.05
N ARG A 517 -39.69 -2.40 -7.37
CA ARG A 517 -39.88 -1.97 -8.76
C ARG A 517 -38.56 -1.78 -9.50
N ASP A 518 -37.54 -1.24 -8.84
CA ASP A 518 -36.24 -0.92 -9.44
C ASP A 518 -35.15 -1.87 -8.94
N ILE A 519 -34.44 -2.49 -9.89
CA ILE A 519 -33.33 -3.40 -9.64
C ILE A 519 -32.07 -2.89 -10.30
N LEU A 520 -31.00 -2.77 -9.53
CA LEU A 520 -29.67 -2.43 -10.03
C LEU A 520 -28.76 -3.66 -10.03
N CYS A 521 -28.09 -3.88 -11.14
CA CYS A 521 -27.10 -4.95 -11.29
C CYS A 521 -25.68 -4.40 -11.29
N MET A 522 -24.81 -5.01 -10.52
CA MET A 522 -23.39 -4.63 -10.49
C MET A 522 -22.60 -5.15 -11.69
N GLY A 523 -23.22 -5.93 -12.59
CA GLY A 523 -22.57 -6.44 -13.78
C GLY A 523 -23.52 -7.23 -14.69
N GLU A 524 -23.07 -7.45 -15.92
CA GLU A 524 -23.85 -8.07 -16.99
C GLU A 524 -24.26 -9.54 -16.69
N ASN A 525 -23.41 -10.29 -15.96
CA ASN A 525 -23.76 -11.66 -15.57
C ASN A 525 -24.95 -11.72 -14.61
N ALA A 526 -25.02 -10.77 -13.65
CA ALA A 526 -26.18 -10.65 -12.77
C ALA A 526 -27.44 -10.32 -13.59
N ARG A 527 -27.35 -9.37 -14.54
CA ARG A 527 -28.46 -8.98 -15.42
C ARG A 527 -29.00 -10.19 -16.21
N ARG A 528 -28.12 -10.98 -16.85
CA ARG A 528 -28.53 -12.15 -17.63
C ARG A 528 -29.25 -13.17 -16.77
N THR A 529 -28.75 -13.41 -15.57
CA THR A 529 -29.37 -14.33 -14.62
C THR A 529 -30.76 -13.84 -14.19
N ILE A 530 -30.89 -12.55 -13.83
CA ILE A 530 -32.19 -11.96 -13.46
C ILE A 530 -33.20 -12.11 -14.60
N ALA A 531 -32.80 -11.79 -15.84
CA ALA A 531 -33.66 -11.89 -17.01
C ALA A 531 -34.09 -13.34 -17.35
N SER A 532 -33.47 -14.35 -16.75
CA SER A 532 -33.84 -15.77 -16.90
C SER A 532 -34.69 -16.33 -15.76
N LEU A 533 -35.04 -15.49 -14.76
CA LEU A 533 -35.79 -15.90 -13.57
C LEU A 533 -37.13 -15.16 -13.52
N ASP A 534 -38.25 -15.89 -13.67
CA ASP A 534 -39.63 -15.35 -13.63
C ASP A 534 -39.94 -14.56 -12.36
N HIS A 535 -39.16 -14.76 -11.28
CA HIS A 535 -39.31 -14.07 -10.01
C HIS A 535 -39.15 -12.55 -10.11
N PHE A 536 -38.43 -12.08 -11.13
CA PHE A 536 -38.14 -10.67 -11.36
C PHE A 536 -38.95 -10.04 -12.52
N ASP A 537 -39.97 -10.73 -13.00
CA ASP A 537 -40.79 -10.23 -14.11
C ASP A 537 -41.48 -8.93 -13.76
N GLY A 538 -41.45 -8.00 -14.71
CA GLY A 538 -42.11 -6.66 -14.58
C GLY A 538 -41.28 -5.61 -13.85
N CYS A 539 -40.06 -5.90 -13.39
CA CYS A 539 -39.18 -4.96 -12.72
C CYS A 539 -38.36 -4.11 -13.73
N ASN A 540 -38.01 -2.89 -13.32
CA ASN A 540 -37.09 -2.04 -14.07
C ASN A 540 -35.65 -2.50 -13.77
N LEU A 541 -34.94 -2.97 -14.80
CA LEU A 541 -33.60 -3.51 -14.64
C LEU A 541 -32.54 -2.58 -15.20
N THR A 542 -31.65 -2.08 -14.35
CA THR A 542 -30.54 -1.20 -14.75
C THR A 542 -29.19 -1.85 -14.42
N VAL A 543 -28.27 -1.87 -15.39
CA VAL A 543 -26.88 -2.27 -15.18
C VAL A 543 -26.05 -1.05 -14.85
N LEU A 544 -25.37 -1.06 -13.72
CA LEU A 544 -24.46 0.02 -13.32
C LEU A 544 -23.25 0.07 -14.26
N LYS A 545 -22.78 1.28 -14.60
CA LYS A 545 -21.56 1.48 -15.40
C LYS A 545 -20.29 0.97 -14.72
N GLY A 546 -20.38 0.61 -13.44
CA GLY A 546 -19.33 -0.02 -12.63
C GLY A 546 -19.85 -0.27 -11.22
N PRO A 547 -19.26 -1.21 -10.46
CA PRO A 547 -19.68 -1.55 -9.10
C PRO A 547 -19.16 -0.52 -8.07
N THR A 548 -19.38 0.77 -8.32
CA THR A 548 -18.86 1.87 -7.50
C THR A 548 -19.97 2.59 -6.74
N SER A 549 -19.65 3.13 -5.56
CA SER A 549 -20.57 3.96 -4.79
C SER A 549 -21.02 5.20 -5.57
N GLN A 550 -20.13 5.80 -6.38
CA GLN A 550 -20.49 6.95 -7.24
C GLN A 550 -21.55 6.62 -8.27
N ALA A 551 -21.54 5.41 -8.85
CA ALA A 551 -22.58 4.99 -9.78
C ALA A 551 -23.95 4.89 -9.09
N LEU A 552 -23.97 4.42 -7.83
CA LEU A 552 -25.19 4.36 -7.01
C LEU A 552 -25.68 5.74 -6.58
N ILE A 553 -24.78 6.63 -6.15
CA ILE A 553 -25.11 8.01 -5.78
C ILE A 553 -25.72 8.74 -6.97
N ARG A 554 -25.12 8.64 -8.18
CA ARG A 554 -25.68 9.25 -9.39
C ARG A 554 -27.06 8.71 -9.68
N TRP A 555 -27.20 7.36 -9.71
CA TRP A 555 -28.49 6.75 -9.99
C TRP A 555 -29.56 7.23 -9.00
N TRP A 556 -29.24 7.29 -7.70
CA TRP A 556 -30.14 7.77 -6.67
C TRP A 556 -30.55 9.22 -6.90
N ASN A 557 -29.62 10.12 -7.13
CA ASN A 557 -29.88 11.52 -7.37
C ASN A 557 -30.72 11.75 -8.65
N ASP A 558 -30.47 10.96 -9.69
CA ASP A 558 -31.19 11.05 -10.96
C ASP A 558 -32.62 10.51 -10.87
N ASN A 559 -32.91 9.57 -9.95
CA ASN A 559 -34.19 8.86 -9.91
C ASN A 559 -34.98 9.06 -8.60
N ARG A 560 -34.36 9.51 -7.52
CA ARG A 560 -34.93 9.66 -6.17
C ARG A 560 -34.59 11.01 -5.52
N GLY A 561 -33.67 11.78 -6.09
CA GLY A 561 -33.34 13.10 -5.58
C GLY A 561 -34.57 13.99 -5.65
N GLU A 562 -34.91 14.64 -4.54
CA GLU A 562 -35.91 15.69 -4.54
C GLU A 562 -35.47 16.78 -5.52
N THR A 563 -36.29 17.09 -6.49
CA THR A 563 -36.16 18.33 -7.29
C THR A 563 -36.34 19.51 -6.34
N HIS A 564 -35.29 19.94 -5.69
CA HIS A 564 -35.24 21.26 -5.07
C HIS A 564 -35.17 22.28 -6.23
N GLU A 565 -36.34 22.58 -6.82
CA GLU A 565 -36.56 23.86 -7.48
C GLU A 565 -36.50 24.93 -6.37
N HIS A 566 -35.37 25.65 -6.31
CA HIS A 566 -35.37 27.04 -5.84
C HIS A 566 -34.24 27.82 -6.51
#